data_ce5bd1f9cf8f136030c5ca8272fbfb77
#
_entry.id   ce5bd1f9cf8f136030c5ca8272fbfb77
#
_cell.length_a   1.000
_cell.length_b   1.000
_cell.length_c   1.000
_cell.angle_alpha   90.00
_cell.angle_beta   90.00
_cell.angle_gamma   90.00
#
_symmetry.space_group_name_H-M   'P 1'
#
loop_
_entity.id
_entity.type
_entity.pdbx_description
1 polymer ?
#
loop_
_entity_poly.entity_id
_entity_poly.type
_entity_poly.pdbx_seq_one_letter_code
_entity_poly.pdbx_strand_id
1 'polypeptide(L)'
;MKLSKSTVIYLLSFILLGLCILASLAWGSRYIHFSEVINSLTQSKDMSFNALVVRERIPRTVFSLIAGASLGISGALMQSITRNPIADPSILGVNTGASLFVVIGITFFNLSTANGYIWFALVGAAITAICVYGIASIGAGGITPIKLALAGSAVSAILSSLVSLIILPRADVMDAYRFWQVGSLSGATWESIKAVLPFLIVGFVISIVSTPALNALSLGDELATGLGVNTGLVRISCAIAGVILCGATTAIAGPIGFVGLMIPHTIRLIFGSDMKNLIPMSAIGGAIILTISDVIGRIIGSPSELEVGIITAFLGAPILIMIARKAKVKSI
;
A
#
# COMPACT_ATOMS: atom_id res chain seq x y z
N MET A 1 -19.22 -25.73 21.60
CA MET A 1 -18.30 -24.59 21.89
C MET A 1 -18.67 -23.46 20.94
N LYS A 2 -19.25 -22.34 21.43
CA LYS A 2 -19.57 -21.20 20.57
C LYS A 2 -18.26 -20.48 20.23
N LEU A 3 -17.90 -20.46 18.95
CA LEU A 3 -16.74 -19.68 18.48
C LEU A 3 -16.93 -18.20 18.85
N SER A 4 -15.85 -17.52 19.25
CA SER A 4 -15.93 -16.10 19.51
C SER A 4 -16.24 -15.34 18.20
N LYS A 5 -16.93 -14.20 18.28
CA LYS A 5 -17.25 -13.37 17.11
C LYS A 5 -15.99 -13.04 16.29
N SER A 6 -14.89 -12.72 16.97
CA SER A 6 -13.59 -12.45 16.33
C SER A 6 -13.08 -13.67 15.57
N THR A 7 -13.12 -14.87 16.16
CA THR A 7 -12.66 -16.11 15.51
C THR A 7 -13.43 -16.37 14.20
N VAL A 8 -14.75 -16.17 14.23
CA VAL A 8 -15.58 -16.35 13.01
C VAL A 8 -15.19 -15.38 11.91
N ILE A 9 -14.94 -14.11 12.25
CA ILE A 9 -14.56 -13.10 11.25
C ILE A 9 -13.18 -13.42 10.68
N TYR A 10 -12.20 -13.84 11.50
CA TYR A 10 -10.89 -14.27 10.99
C TYR A 10 -11.04 -15.43 10.02
N LEU A 11 -11.82 -16.44 10.36
CA LEU A 11 -12.04 -17.63 9.53
C LEU A 11 -12.68 -17.27 8.19
N LEU A 12 -13.72 -16.42 8.21
CA LEU A 12 -14.36 -15.92 7.00
C LEU A 12 -13.40 -15.10 6.14
N SER A 13 -12.54 -14.28 6.74
CA SER A 13 -11.55 -13.48 6.03
C SER A 13 -10.51 -14.36 5.33
N PHE A 14 -10.04 -15.43 5.97
CA PHE A 14 -9.12 -16.38 5.33
C PHE A 14 -9.78 -17.18 4.20
N ILE A 15 -11.05 -17.59 4.37
CA ILE A 15 -11.81 -18.23 3.30
C ILE A 15 -11.95 -17.27 2.11
N LEU A 16 -12.32 -16.00 2.37
CA LEU A 16 -12.47 -15.00 1.32
C LEU A 16 -11.12 -14.73 0.62
N LEU A 17 -10.01 -14.67 1.38
CA LEU A 17 -8.67 -14.53 0.81
C LEU A 17 -8.33 -15.69 -0.12
N GLY A 18 -8.63 -16.94 0.27
CA GLY A 18 -8.45 -18.12 -0.56
C GLY A 18 -9.29 -18.06 -1.86
N LEU A 19 -10.54 -17.61 -1.76
CA LEU A 19 -11.40 -17.40 -2.93
C LEU A 19 -10.84 -16.30 -3.86
N CYS A 20 -10.27 -15.21 -3.30
CA CYS A 20 -9.63 -14.16 -4.09
C CYS A 20 -8.39 -14.67 -4.84
N ILE A 21 -7.59 -15.53 -4.21
CA ILE A 21 -6.43 -16.17 -4.86
C ILE A 21 -6.89 -17.02 -6.03
N LEU A 22 -7.87 -17.89 -5.82
CA LEU A 22 -8.43 -18.73 -6.88
C LEU A 22 -9.03 -17.88 -8.01
N ALA A 23 -9.76 -16.83 -7.65
CA ALA A 23 -10.31 -15.88 -8.61
C ALA A 23 -9.20 -15.21 -9.44
N SER A 24 -8.12 -14.77 -8.81
CA SER A 24 -7.00 -14.12 -9.49
C SER A 24 -6.28 -15.05 -10.49
N LEU A 25 -6.19 -16.33 -10.20
CA LEU A 25 -5.59 -17.32 -11.10
C LEU A 25 -6.54 -17.72 -12.25
N ALA A 26 -7.85 -17.81 -11.98
CA ALA A 26 -8.83 -18.27 -12.96
C ALA A 26 -9.36 -17.15 -13.87
N TRP A 27 -9.66 -15.97 -13.30
CA TRP A 27 -10.25 -14.84 -14.03
C TRP A 27 -9.23 -13.77 -14.41
N GLY A 28 -9.42 -13.20 -15.58
CA GLY A 28 -8.65 -12.13 -16.17
C GLY A 28 -9.17 -11.82 -17.56
N SER A 29 -8.35 -11.26 -18.46
CA SER A 29 -8.70 -11.07 -19.87
C SER A 29 -9.11 -12.37 -20.58
N ARG A 30 -8.66 -13.51 -20.07
CA ARG A 30 -9.10 -14.85 -20.47
C ARG A 30 -9.53 -15.64 -19.24
N TYR A 31 -10.68 -16.29 -19.30
CA TYR A 31 -11.15 -17.23 -18.28
C TYR A 31 -10.47 -18.59 -18.44
N ILE A 32 -10.01 -19.17 -17.34
CA ILE A 32 -9.41 -20.52 -17.27
C ILE A 32 -10.23 -21.32 -16.25
N HIS A 33 -10.63 -22.53 -16.62
CA HIS A 33 -11.40 -23.41 -15.75
C HIS A 33 -10.60 -23.77 -14.49
N PHE A 34 -11.26 -23.88 -13.34
CA PHE A 34 -10.60 -24.20 -12.06
C PHE A 34 -9.83 -25.53 -12.09
N SER A 35 -10.33 -26.54 -12.82
CA SER A 35 -9.62 -27.81 -13.03
C SER A 35 -8.28 -27.62 -13.74
N GLU A 36 -8.23 -26.74 -14.75
CA GLU A 36 -6.99 -26.42 -15.47
C GLU A 36 -6.03 -25.60 -14.61
N VAL A 37 -6.54 -24.70 -13.75
CA VAL A 37 -5.71 -23.99 -12.77
C VAL A 37 -5.02 -24.98 -11.82
N ILE A 38 -5.78 -25.94 -11.25
CA ILE A 38 -5.23 -26.97 -10.37
C ILE A 38 -4.21 -27.85 -11.10
N ASN A 39 -4.52 -28.27 -12.32
CA ASN A 39 -3.61 -29.07 -13.14
C ASN A 39 -2.31 -28.31 -13.43
N SER A 40 -2.40 -27.02 -13.76
CA SER A 40 -1.24 -26.17 -14.05
C SER A 40 -0.34 -25.95 -12.82
N LEU A 41 -0.92 -25.98 -11.61
CA LEU A 41 -0.15 -25.88 -10.36
C LEU A 41 0.50 -27.20 -9.95
N THR A 42 -0.13 -28.35 -10.28
CA THR A 42 0.35 -29.67 -9.88
C THR A 42 1.28 -30.30 -10.92
N GLN A 43 1.04 -30.04 -12.20
CA GLN A 43 1.82 -30.61 -13.31
C GLN A 43 2.80 -29.56 -13.87
N SER A 44 4.00 -29.47 -13.28
CA SER A 44 5.00 -28.47 -13.66
C SER A 44 5.51 -28.58 -15.11
N LYS A 45 5.33 -29.72 -15.76
CA LYS A 45 5.73 -29.98 -17.15
C LYS A 45 4.64 -29.70 -18.20
N ASP A 46 3.43 -29.31 -17.76
CA ASP A 46 2.38 -28.94 -18.70
C ASP A 46 2.76 -27.62 -19.40
N MET A 47 2.90 -27.66 -20.72
CA MET A 47 3.25 -26.54 -21.58
C MET A 47 2.03 -26.04 -22.39
N SER A 48 0.82 -26.42 -21.97
CA SER A 48 -0.40 -25.90 -22.58
C SER A 48 -0.47 -24.38 -22.42
N PHE A 49 -1.12 -23.72 -23.37
CA PHE A 49 -1.26 -22.26 -23.34
C PHE A 49 -1.91 -21.78 -22.02
N ASN A 50 -2.93 -22.50 -21.53
CA ASN A 50 -3.60 -22.17 -20.28
C ASN A 50 -2.68 -22.32 -19.06
N ALA A 51 -1.81 -23.34 -19.04
CA ALA A 51 -0.81 -23.51 -17.98
C ALA A 51 0.22 -22.38 -17.96
N LEU A 52 0.67 -21.90 -19.12
CA LEU A 52 1.57 -20.75 -19.20
C LEU A 52 0.89 -19.47 -18.68
N VAL A 53 -0.36 -19.22 -19.07
CA VAL A 53 -1.12 -18.06 -18.57
C VAL A 53 -1.29 -18.11 -17.05
N VAL A 54 -1.60 -19.28 -16.46
CA VAL A 54 -1.69 -19.43 -15.00
C VAL A 54 -0.36 -19.11 -14.33
N ARG A 55 0.75 -19.61 -14.87
CA ARG A 55 2.09 -19.37 -14.32
C ARG A 55 2.49 -17.90 -14.34
N GLU A 56 2.15 -17.17 -15.40
CA GLU A 56 2.35 -15.70 -15.47
C GLU A 56 1.47 -14.95 -14.46
N ARG A 57 0.32 -15.49 -14.07
CA ARG A 57 -0.54 -14.89 -13.06
C ARG A 57 -0.07 -15.11 -11.62
N ILE A 58 0.77 -16.13 -11.36
CA ILE A 58 1.22 -16.44 -9.99
C ILE A 58 2.01 -15.27 -9.37
N PRO A 59 3.09 -14.75 -9.97
CA PRO A 59 3.85 -13.64 -9.36
C PRO A 59 2.97 -12.41 -9.17
N ARG A 60 2.07 -12.09 -10.11
CA ARG A 60 1.12 -10.99 -10.00
C ARG A 60 0.18 -11.19 -8.81
N THR A 61 -0.38 -12.40 -8.64
CA THR A 61 -1.26 -12.72 -7.51
C THR A 61 -0.51 -12.65 -6.18
N VAL A 62 0.69 -13.23 -6.10
CA VAL A 62 1.54 -13.14 -4.90
C VAL A 62 1.86 -11.70 -4.56
N PHE A 63 2.21 -10.91 -5.56
CA PHE A 63 2.50 -9.50 -5.33
C PHE A 63 1.25 -8.71 -4.91
N SER A 64 0.08 -8.97 -5.48
CA SER A 64 -1.17 -8.31 -5.08
C SER A 64 -1.49 -8.55 -3.60
N LEU A 65 -1.26 -9.77 -3.09
CA LEU A 65 -1.45 -10.11 -1.69
C LEU A 65 -0.47 -9.36 -0.79
N ILE A 66 0.82 -9.38 -1.13
CA ILE A 66 1.88 -8.74 -0.35
C ILE A 66 1.72 -7.21 -0.38
N ALA A 67 1.46 -6.64 -1.56
CA ALA A 67 1.26 -5.21 -1.74
C ALA A 67 0.03 -4.70 -1.00
N GLY A 68 -1.09 -5.41 -1.11
CA GLY A 68 -2.32 -5.08 -0.40
C GLY A 68 -2.14 -5.15 1.12
N ALA A 69 -1.48 -6.20 1.62
CA ALA A 69 -1.14 -6.32 3.04
C ALA A 69 -0.24 -5.17 3.51
N SER A 70 0.79 -4.84 2.72
CA SER A 70 1.73 -3.76 3.01
C SER A 70 1.03 -2.40 3.09
N LEU A 71 0.19 -2.07 2.12
CA LEU A 71 -0.58 -0.83 2.12
C LEU A 71 -1.58 -0.77 3.28
N GLY A 72 -2.27 -1.88 3.58
CA GLY A 72 -3.19 -1.96 4.70
C GLY A 72 -2.50 -1.72 6.05
N ILE A 73 -1.36 -2.38 6.30
CA ILE A 73 -0.58 -2.18 7.52
C ILE A 73 0.01 -0.76 7.57
N SER A 74 0.59 -0.29 6.48
CA SER A 74 1.17 1.05 6.39
C SER A 74 0.13 2.12 6.76
N GLY A 75 -1.09 2.00 6.24
CA GLY A 75 -2.21 2.86 6.62
C GLY A 75 -2.57 2.75 8.10
N ALA A 76 -2.65 1.53 8.66
CA ALA A 76 -2.93 1.32 10.08
C ALA A 76 -1.89 1.98 10.99
N LEU A 77 -0.61 1.89 10.63
CA LEU A 77 0.48 2.56 11.35
C LEU A 77 0.33 4.07 11.30
N MET A 78 0.14 4.64 10.09
CA MET A 78 0.03 6.09 9.91
C MET A 78 -1.18 6.67 10.66
N GLN A 79 -2.35 6.01 10.58
CA GLN A 79 -3.53 6.41 11.33
C GLN A 79 -3.31 6.36 12.85
N SER A 80 -2.54 5.40 13.32
CA SER A 80 -2.29 5.22 14.77
C SER A 80 -1.31 6.26 15.32
N ILE A 81 -0.20 6.53 14.64
CA ILE A 81 0.81 7.51 15.09
C ILE A 81 0.34 8.96 14.93
N THR A 82 -0.50 9.24 13.93
CA THR A 82 -1.06 10.58 13.70
C THR A 82 -2.38 10.80 14.43
N ARG A 83 -2.99 9.75 15.00
CA ARG A 83 -4.34 9.77 15.59
C ARG A 83 -5.39 10.37 14.65
N ASN A 84 -5.19 10.17 13.37
CA ASN A 84 -6.06 10.66 12.33
C ASN A 84 -6.58 9.48 11.49
N PRO A 85 -7.88 9.18 11.48
CA PRO A 85 -8.45 8.02 10.78
C PRO A 85 -8.34 8.12 9.25
N ILE A 86 -8.02 9.29 8.71
CA ILE A 86 -7.82 9.53 7.27
C ILE A 86 -6.34 9.71 6.90
N ALA A 87 -5.42 9.41 7.81
CA ALA A 87 -4.00 9.45 7.50
C ALA A 87 -3.60 8.26 6.61
N ASP A 88 -2.74 8.55 5.66
CA ASP A 88 -2.17 7.61 4.69
C ASP A 88 -0.66 7.89 4.56
N PRO A 89 0.18 6.92 4.22
CA PRO A 89 1.61 7.12 4.02
C PRO A 89 1.97 8.19 2.98
N SER A 90 1.08 8.45 2.02
CA SER A 90 1.25 9.52 1.03
C SER A 90 1.37 10.92 1.66
N ILE A 91 0.85 11.12 2.88
CA ILE A 91 1.03 12.35 3.66
C ILE A 91 2.52 12.69 3.88
N LEU A 92 3.40 11.68 3.91
CA LEU A 92 4.85 11.87 3.99
C LEU A 92 5.51 12.09 2.62
N GLY A 93 4.73 12.29 1.57
CA GLY A 93 5.22 12.53 0.22
C GLY A 93 5.87 11.30 -0.46
N VAL A 94 5.68 10.11 0.09
CA VAL A 94 6.29 8.86 -0.40
C VAL A 94 6.02 8.66 -1.89
N ASN A 95 4.76 8.77 -2.30
CA ASN A 95 4.36 8.55 -3.68
C ASN A 95 4.90 9.63 -4.63
N THR A 96 4.86 10.90 -4.25
CA THR A 96 5.39 12.01 -5.05
C THR A 96 6.91 11.99 -5.15
N GLY A 97 7.59 11.60 -4.08
CA GLY A 97 9.04 11.40 -4.09
C GLY A 97 9.45 10.25 -5.02
N ALA A 98 8.77 9.12 -4.91
CA ALA A 98 8.97 7.99 -5.83
C ALA A 98 8.74 8.42 -7.29
N SER A 99 7.66 9.16 -7.57
CA SER A 99 7.33 9.70 -8.90
C SER A 99 8.44 10.58 -9.47
N LEU A 100 8.92 11.55 -8.70
CA LEU A 100 9.98 12.43 -9.15
C LEU A 100 11.26 11.67 -9.51
N PHE A 101 11.67 10.75 -8.65
CA PHE A 101 12.90 10.00 -8.88
C PHE A 101 12.77 9.03 -10.06
N VAL A 102 11.61 8.40 -10.27
CA VAL A 102 11.34 7.60 -11.49
C VAL A 102 11.43 8.46 -12.75
N VAL A 103 10.82 9.64 -12.74
CA VAL A 103 10.91 10.58 -13.87
C VAL A 103 12.35 11.04 -14.13
N ILE A 104 13.11 11.34 -13.07
CA ILE A 104 14.54 11.65 -13.18
C ILE A 104 15.30 10.47 -13.80
N GLY A 105 15.03 9.26 -13.34
CA GLY A 105 15.62 8.03 -13.84
C GLY A 105 15.36 7.82 -15.34
N ILE A 106 14.12 7.95 -15.76
CA ILE A 106 13.73 7.83 -17.18
C ILE A 106 14.44 8.91 -18.00
N THR A 107 14.41 10.16 -17.53
CA THR A 107 14.82 11.33 -18.28
C THR A 107 16.34 11.48 -18.43
N PHE A 108 17.08 11.29 -17.34
CA PHE A 108 18.50 11.61 -17.29
C PHE A 108 19.41 10.38 -17.29
N PHE A 109 18.87 9.22 -16.91
CA PHE A 109 19.61 7.96 -16.83
C PHE A 109 19.15 6.94 -17.86
N ASN A 110 18.17 7.29 -18.73
CA ASN A 110 17.60 6.42 -19.76
C ASN A 110 17.15 5.05 -19.19
N LEU A 111 16.59 5.06 -17.99
CA LEU A 111 16.08 3.84 -17.39
C LEU A 111 14.92 3.30 -18.23
N SER A 112 15.02 2.03 -18.61
CA SER A 112 13.99 1.31 -19.37
C SER A 112 13.57 0.00 -18.67
N THR A 113 14.23 -0.35 -17.56
CA THR A 113 13.99 -1.60 -16.85
C THR A 113 13.17 -1.39 -15.59
N ALA A 114 12.26 -2.34 -15.29
CA ALA A 114 11.48 -2.33 -14.06
C ALA A 114 12.37 -2.27 -12.80
N ASN A 115 13.49 -2.98 -12.78
CA ASN A 115 14.45 -2.95 -11.68
C ASN A 115 15.06 -1.56 -11.45
N GLY A 116 15.35 -0.83 -12.52
CA GLY A 116 15.83 0.55 -12.42
C GLY A 116 14.79 1.46 -11.75
N TYR A 117 13.53 1.35 -12.17
CA TYR A 117 12.43 2.13 -11.57
C TYR A 117 12.27 1.84 -10.07
N ILE A 118 12.38 0.57 -9.64
CA ILE A 118 12.25 0.16 -8.25
C ILE A 118 13.25 0.90 -7.36
N TRP A 119 14.52 0.89 -7.72
CA TRP A 119 15.56 1.54 -6.91
C TRP A 119 15.40 3.05 -6.84
N PHE A 120 15.11 3.69 -7.97
CA PHE A 120 14.87 5.13 -8.00
C PHE A 120 13.63 5.51 -7.19
N ALA A 121 12.53 4.76 -7.32
CA ALA A 121 11.32 4.99 -6.53
C ALA A 121 11.56 4.83 -5.02
N LEU A 122 12.28 3.79 -4.59
CA LEU A 122 12.61 3.56 -3.17
C LEU A 122 13.46 4.71 -2.61
N VAL A 123 14.49 5.13 -3.34
CA VAL A 123 15.35 6.24 -2.93
C VAL A 123 14.56 7.54 -2.85
N GLY A 124 13.72 7.82 -3.86
CA GLY A 124 12.87 9.00 -3.89
C GLY A 124 11.87 9.03 -2.74
N ALA A 125 11.22 7.90 -2.45
CA ALA A 125 10.31 7.75 -1.32
C ALA A 125 11.02 8.01 0.02
N ALA A 126 12.21 7.43 0.21
CA ALA A 126 12.98 7.57 1.45
C ALA A 126 13.48 9.00 1.66
N ILE A 127 14.08 9.62 0.64
CA ILE A 127 14.59 11.00 0.73
C ILE A 127 13.43 11.96 1.03
N THR A 128 12.30 11.81 0.36
CA THR A 128 11.15 12.69 0.57
C THR A 128 10.57 12.53 1.98
N ALA A 129 10.43 11.30 2.46
CA ALA A 129 9.95 11.05 3.82
C ALA A 129 10.89 11.64 4.88
N ILE A 130 12.21 11.52 4.70
CA ILE A 130 13.22 12.14 5.59
C ILE A 130 13.10 13.66 5.54
N CYS A 131 12.96 14.25 4.36
CA CYS A 131 12.80 15.70 4.18
C CYS A 131 11.53 16.21 4.88
N VAL A 132 10.38 15.57 4.64
CA VAL A 132 9.11 15.95 5.27
C VAL A 132 9.19 15.83 6.79
N TYR A 133 9.76 14.72 7.28
CA TYR A 133 9.94 14.51 8.71
C TYR A 133 10.89 15.55 9.33
N GLY A 134 11.98 15.87 8.63
CA GLY A 134 12.92 16.92 9.03
C GLY A 134 12.25 18.29 9.13
N ILE A 135 11.49 18.69 8.11
CA ILE A 135 10.72 19.96 8.11
C ILE A 135 9.71 19.98 9.26
N ALA A 136 8.96 18.91 9.46
CA ALA A 136 7.96 18.81 10.52
C ALA A 136 8.58 18.85 11.94
N SER A 137 9.85 18.52 12.07
CA SER A 137 10.57 18.55 13.35
C SER A 137 11.01 19.96 13.79
N ILE A 138 11.02 20.94 12.87
CA ILE A 138 11.48 22.30 13.14
C ILE A 138 10.49 23.05 14.06
N GLY A 139 11.01 23.81 15.00
CA GLY A 139 10.27 24.68 15.92
C GLY A 139 9.83 24.01 17.23
N ALA A 140 9.21 24.79 18.10
CA ALA A 140 8.79 24.35 19.42
C ALA A 140 7.67 23.29 19.37
N GLY A 141 7.64 22.40 20.37
CA GLY A 141 6.62 21.37 20.52
C GLY A 141 6.85 20.08 19.74
N GLY A 142 7.99 19.94 19.05
CA GLY A 142 8.34 18.71 18.34
C GLY A 142 7.42 18.40 17.13
N ILE A 143 7.39 17.13 16.74
CA ILE A 143 6.62 16.64 15.58
C ILE A 143 5.16 16.44 15.99
N THR A 144 4.26 17.14 15.31
CA THR A 144 2.82 16.99 15.47
C THR A 144 2.17 16.45 14.17
N PRO A 145 1.00 15.78 14.24
CA PRO A 145 0.29 15.32 13.04
C PRO A 145 0.00 16.44 12.03
N ILE A 146 -0.33 17.64 12.53
CA ILE A 146 -0.60 18.82 11.70
C ILE A 146 0.66 19.28 10.97
N LYS A 147 1.81 19.36 11.66
CA LYS A 147 3.09 19.72 11.04
C LYS A 147 3.49 18.71 9.95
N LEU A 148 3.31 17.41 10.21
CA LEU A 148 3.57 16.37 9.20
C LEU A 148 2.68 16.54 7.98
N ALA A 149 1.39 16.76 8.16
CA ALA A 149 0.46 16.95 7.05
C ALA A 149 0.75 18.20 6.23
N LEU A 150 1.06 19.33 6.88
CA LEU A 150 1.41 20.58 6.20
C LEU A 150 2.75 20.47 5.46
N ALA A 151 3.79 19.93 6.12
CA ALA A 151 5.09 19.73 5.50
C ALA A 151 4.99 18.79 4.31
N GLY A 152 4.28 17.66 4.47
CA GLY A 152 4.09 16.69 3.41
C GLY A 152 3.31 17.23 2.22
N SER A 153 2.23 17.99 2.45
CA SER A 153 1.49 18.62 1.35
C SER A 153 2.30 19.67 0.60
N ALA A 154 3.06 20.51 1.32
CA ALA A 154 3.93 21.50 0.71
C ALA A 154 5.05 20.86 -0.12
N VAL A 155 5.75 19.86 0.43
CA VAL A 155 6.79 19.11 -0.28
C VAL A 155 6.19 18.40 -1.48
N SER A 156 5.04 17.71 -1.33
CA SER A 156 4.38 17.02 -2.44
C SER A 156 3.99 17.98 -3.57
N ALA A 157 3.54 19.19 -3.26
CA ALA A 157 3.22 20.20 -4.26
C ALA A 157 4.46 20.63 -5.06
N ILE A 158 5.59 20.84 -4.37
CA ILE A 158 6.87 21.18 -5.01
C ILE A 158 7.34 20.03 -5.91
N LEU A 159 7.35 18.80 -5.39
CA LEU A 159 7.79 17.63 -6.14
C LEU A 159 6.90 17.36 -7.37
N SER A 160 5.58 17.51 -7.24
CA SER A 160 4.64 17.37 -8.36
C SER A 160 4.89 18.43 -9.43
N SER A 161 5.21 19.66 -9.03
CA SER A 161 5.57 20.73 -9.97
C SER A 161 6.87 20.41 -10.72
N LEU A 162 7.89 19.84 -10.02
CA LEU A 162 9.13 19.40 -10.63
C LEU A 162 8.89 18.22 -11.60
N VAL A 163 8.04 17.27 -11.24
CA VAL A 163 7.61 16.20 -12.16
C VAL A 163 7.02 16.81 -13.43
N SER A 164 6.06 17.72 -13.28
CA SER A 164 5.43 18.38 -14.44
C SER A 164 6.44 19.16 -15.29
N LEU A 165 7.39 19.87 -14.67
CA LEU A 165 8.44 20.59 -15.37
C LEU A 165 9.30 19.69 -16.26
N ILE A 166 9.59 18.46 -15.80
CA ILE A 166 10.43 17.52 -16.54
C ILE A 166 9.65 16.83 -17.65
N ILE A 167 8.39 16.43 -17.41
CA ILE A 167 7.62 15.63 -18.36
C ILE A 167 6.97 16.45 -19.47
N LEU A 168 6.54 17.71 -19.19
CA LEU A 168 5.81 18.52 -20.17
C LEU A 168 6.54 18.70 -21.52
N PRO A 169 7.86 18.97 -21.57
CA PRO A 169 8.58 19.15 -22.83
C PRO A 169 8.97 17.83 -23.51
N ARG A 170 8.64 16.65 -22.93
CA ARG A 170 9.12 15.34 -23.37
C ARG A 170 7.99 14.33 -23.47
N ALA A 171 7.44 14.16 -24.66
CA ALA A 171 6.30 13.26 -24.88
C ALA A 171 6.64 11.78 -24.59
N ASP A 172 7.86 11.34 -24.92
CA ASP A 172 8.36 9.99 -24.66
C ASP A 172 8.42 9.66 -23.16
N VAL A 173 8.92 10.60 -22.35
CA VAL A 173 8.96 10.46 -20.89
C VAL A 173 7.54 10.49 -20.30
N MET A 174 6.68 11.36 -20.83
CA MET A 174 5.29 11.43 -20.39
C MET A 174 4.56 10.12 -20.60
N ASP A 175 4.71 9.48 -21.75
CA ASP A 175 4.04 8.22 -22.06
C ASP A 175 4.52 7.09 -21.14
N ALA A 176 5.83 6.94 -20.93
CA ALA A 176 6.37 5.95 -20.00
C ALA A 176 5.91 6.19 -18.56
N TYR A 177 5.88 7.44 -18.12
CA TYR A 177 5.47 7.81 -16.76
C TYR A 177 3.97 7.62 -16.50
N ARG A 178 3.10 7.91 -17.48
CA ARG A 178 1.63 7.79 -17.34
C ARG A 178 1.21 6.38 -16.92
N PHE A 179 1.78 5.35 -17.57
CA PHE A 179 1.46 3.96 -17.22
C PHE A 179 1.89 3.60 -15.79
N TRP A 180 3.05 4.11 -15.35
CA TRP A 180 3.52 3.87 -14.00
C TRP A 180 2.66 4.63 -12.95
N GLN A 181 2.28 5.89 -13.24
CA GLN A 181 1.56 6.76 -12.31
C GLN A 181 0.14 6.27 -11.98
N VAL A 182 -0.50 5.53 -12.87
CA VAL A 182 -1.88 5.05 -12.64
C VAL A 182 -1.94 3.93 -11.61
N GLY A 183 -0.83 3.24 -11.39
CA GLY A 183 -0.72 2.12 -10.45
C GLY A 183 -1.20 0.80 -11.03
N SER A 184 -0.25 -0.10 -11.34
CA SER A 184 -0.49 -1.39 -11.98
C SER A 184 0.23 -2.53 -11.29
N LEU A 185 -0.36 -3.72 -11.32
CA LEU A 185 0.28 -4.97 -10.86
C LEU A 185 0.86 -5.79 -12.03
N SER A 186 0.70 -5.34 -13.27
CA SER A 186 1.15 -6.07 -14.47
C SER A 186 2.67 -6.25 -14.55
N GLY A 187 3.44 -5.32 -13.95
CA GLY A 187 4.90 -5.39 -13.90
C GLY A 187 5.48 -6.31 -12.81
N ALA A 188 4.64 -7.02 -12.06
CA ALA A 188 5.09 -7.88 -10.97
C ALA A 188 5.70 -9.17 -11.50
N THR A 189 7.01 -9.32 -11.31
CA THR A 189 7.80 -10.52 -11.62
C THR A 189 8.41 -11.08 -10.34
N TRP A 190 8.85 -12.34 -10.37
CA TRP A 190 9.59 -12.92 -9.23
C TRP A 190 10.85 -12.14 -8.89
N GLU A 191 11.51 -11.58 -9.90
CA GLU A 191 12.72 -10.77 -9.71
C GLU A 191 12.40 -9.46 -8.98
N SER A 192 11.36 -8.72 -9.43
CA SER A 192 10.92 -7.49 -8.78
C SER A 192 10.46 -7.73 -7.34
N ILE A 193 9.71 -8.82 -7.09
CA ILE A 193 9.27 -9.19 -5.74
C ILE A 193 10.47 -9.47 -4.83
N LYS A 194 11.45 -10.26 -5.30
CA LYS A 194 12.66 -10.56 -4.53
C LYS A 194 13.48 -9.31 -4.20
N ALA A 195 13.53 -8.32 -5.10
CA ALA A 195 14.24 -7.06 -4.87
C ALA A 195 13.65 -6.24 -3.71
N VAL A 196 12.32 -6.21 -3.57
CA VAL A 196 11.68 -5.45 -2.49
C VAL A 196 11.40 -6.27 -1.22
N LEU A 197 11.48 -7.59 -1.29
CA LEU A 197 11.14 -8.49 -0.18
C LEU A 197 11.87 -8.19 1.13
N PRO A 198 13.19 -7.88 1.15
CA PRO A 198 13.89 -7.53 2.39
C PRO A 198 13.28 -6.30 3.07
N PHE A 199 12.92 -5.28 2.31
CA PHE A 199 12.28 -4.06 2.81
C PHE A 199 10.91 -4.37 3.41
N LEU A 200 10.10 -5.18 2.72
CA LEU A 200 8.78 -5.59 3.19
C LEU A 200 8.88 -6.39 4.50
N ILE A 201 9.82 -7.33 4.61
CA ILE A 201 10.05 -8.10 5.84
C ILE A 201 10.39 -7.16 7.00
N VAL A 202 11.31 -6.20 6.80
CA VAL A 202 11.68 -5.22 7.83
C VAL A 202 10.45 -4.41 8.25
N GLY A 203 9.65 -3.91 7.30
CA GLY A 203 8.44 -3.16 7.61
C GLY A 203 7.41 -3.99 8.38
N PHE A 204 7.18 -5.24 8.00
CA PHE A 204 6.28 -6.16 8.71
C PHE A 204 6.77 -6.45 10.14
N VAL A 205 8.05 -6.74 10.31
CA VAL A 205 8.64 -7.01 11.64
C VAL A 205 8.48 -5.80 12.56
N ILE A 206 8.85 -4.61 12.11
CA ILE A 206 8.67 -3.39 12.90
C ILE A 206 7.20 -3.18 13.27
N SER A 207 6.27 -3.42 12.35
CA SER A 207 4.83 -3.27 12.58
C SER A 207 4.32 -4.19 13.67
N ILE A 208 4.74 -5.46 13.66
CA ILE A 208 4.35 -6.47 14.65
C ILE A 208 4.96 -6.13 16.02
N VAL A 209 6.26 -5.82 16.06
CA VAL A 209 6.95 -5.49 17.32
C VAL A 209 6.41 -4.20 17.95
N SER A 210 5.96 -3.25 17.15
CA SER A 210 5.40 -1.99 17.64
C SER A 210 3.96 -2.11 18.15
N THR A 211 3.27 -3.24 17.94
CA THR A 211 1.86 -3.43 18.32
C THR A 211 1.54 -3.10 19.78
N PRO A 212 2.29 -3.58 20.80
CA PRO A 212 2.01 -3.26 22.19
C PRO A 212 2.19 -1.77 22.51
N ALA A 213 3.24 -1.17 21.96
CA ALA A 213 3.54 0.25 22.15
C ALA A 213 2.51 1.16 21.47
N LEU A 214 1.97 0.76 20.31
CA LEU A 214 0.87 1.46 19.64
C LEU A 214 -0.43 1.38 20.44
N ASN A 215 -0.71 0.26 21.10
CA ASN A 215 -1.86 0.15 22.01
C ASN A 215 -1.72 1.11 23.21
N ALA A 216 -0.53 1.19 23.81
CA ALA A 216 -0.28 2.16 24.87
C ALA A 216 -0.42 3.61 24.36
N LEU A 217 0.11 3.90 23.16
CA LEU A 217 0.00 5.22 22.52
C LEU A 217 -1.46 5.64 22.27
N SER A 218 -2.35 4.69 22.05
CA SER A 218 -3.80 4.96 21.87
C SER A 218 -4.48 5.50 23.12
N LEU A 219 -3.92 5.30 24.31
CA LEU A 219 -4.41 5.82 25.59
C LEU A 219 -4.03 7.30 25.82
N GLY A 220 -3.11 7.83 25.03
CA GLY A 220 -2.57 9.19 25.20
C GLY A 220 -1.07 9.19 25.46
N ASP A 221 -0.39 10.30 25.12
CA ASP A 221 1.06 10.39 25.22
C ASP A 221 1.54 10.34 26.68
N GLU A 222 0.81 11.00 27.57
CA GLU A 222 1.13 11.03 29.01
C GLU A 222 1.02 9.65 29.63
N LEU A 223 -0.11 8.94 29.36
CA LEU A 223 -0.31 7.59 29.86
C LEU A 223 0.70 6.60 29.25
N ALA A 224 0.97 6.69 27.95
CA ALA A 224 1.96 5.85 27.30
C ALA A 224 3.35 6.03 27.90
N THR A 225 3.74 7.28 28.17
CA THR A 225 5.02 7.60 28.82
C THR A 225 5.05 7.10 30.25
N GLY A 226 3.94 7.23 31.01
CA GLY A 226 3.81 6.67 32.35
C GLY A 226 3.92 5.13 32.37
N LEU A 227 3.55 4.46 31.30
CA LEU A 227 3.75 3.01 31.08
C LEU A 227 5.16 2.65 30.60
N GLY A 228 6.09 3.61 30.52
CA GLY A 228 7.48 3.40 30.11
C GLY A 228 7.69 3.35 28.59
N VAL A 229 6.69 3.73 27.77
CA VAL A 229 6.81 3.76 26.31
C VAL A 229 7.47 5.06 25.85
N ASN A 230 8.56 4.95 25.10
CA ASN A 230 9.15 6.09 24.40
C ASN A 230 8.28 6.43 23.16
N THR A 231 7.34 7.36 23.32
CA THR A 231 6.38 7.74 22.27
C THR A 231 7.05 8.30 21.02
N GLY A 232 8.18 9.00 21.14
CA GLY A 232 8.96 9.51 20.02
C GLY A 232 9.55 8.38 19.17
N LEU A 233 10.21 7.41 19.82
CA LEU A 233 10.81 6.26 19.14
C LEU A 233 9.73 5.41 18.44
N VAL A 234 8.59 5.18 19.08
CA VAL A 234 7.49 4.43 18.50
C VAL A 234 6.95 5.13 17.24
N ARG A 235 6.75 6.45 17.29
CA ARG A 235 6.28 7.22 16.13
C ARG A 235 7.29 7.17 14.98
N ILE A 236 8.59 7.32 15.25
CA ILE A 236 9.63 7.25 14.23
C ILE A 236 9.70 5.86 13.60
N SER A 237 9.76 4.80 14.42
CA SER A 237 9.85 3.43 13.91
C SER A 237 8.61 3.03 13.09
N CYS A 238 7.40 3.40 13.53
CA CYS A 238 6.17 3.15 12.79
C CYS A 238 6.08 3.98 11.50
N ALA A 239 6.56 5.23 11.51
CA ALA A 239 6.64 6.05 10.30
C ALA A 239 7.61 5.42 9.28
N ILE A 240 8.79 4.97 9.73
CA ILE A 240 9.76 4.27 8.88
C ILE A 240 9.14 2.98 8.30
N ALA A 241 8.49 2.16 9.13
CA ALA A 241 7.82 0.95 8.65
C ALA A 241 6.74 1.27 7.61
N GLY A 242 5.91 2.28 7.86
CA GLY A 242 4.89 2.73 6.93
C GLY A 242 5.47 3.20 5.59
N VAL A 243 6.55 3.99 5.62
CA VAL A 243 7.26 4.47 4.42
C VAL A 243 7.88 3.30 3.65
N ILE A 244 8.53 2.37 4.34
CA ILE A 244 9.15 1.19 3.71
C ILE A 244 8.09 0.32 3.04
N LEU A 245 7.00 0.00 3.73
CA LEU A 245 5.91 -0.84 3.19
C LEU A 245 5.22 -0.18 1.99
N CYS A 246 4.90 1.10 2.09
CA CYS A 246 4.30 1.86 1.01
C CYS A 246 5.28 2.06 -0.15
N GLY A 247 6.51 2.49 0.13
CA GLY A 247 7.53 2.75 -0.87
C GLY A 247 7.94 1.52 -1.67
N ALA A 248 8.12 0.36 -0.99
CA ALA A 248 8.41 -0.90 -1.65
C ALA A 248 7.27 -1.37 -2.57
N THR A 249 6.03 -1.16 -2.16
CA THR A 249 4.85 -1.44 -2.99
C THR A 249 4.79 -0.50 -4.19
N THR A 250 4.94 0.81 -3.95
CA THR A 250 4.91 1.86 -4.98
C THR A 250 6.04 1.67 -6.01
N ALA A 251 7.19 1.17 -5.59
CA ALA A 251 8.33 0.95 -6.47
C ALA A 251 8.04 -0.04 -7.60
N ILE A 252 7.23 -1.08 -7.35
CA ILE A 252 6.83 -2.07 -8.38
C ILE A 252 5.53 -1.65 -9.07
N ALA A 253 4.52 -1.31 -8.26
CA ALA A 253 3.15 -1.10 -8.74
C ALA A 253 2.85 0.34 -9.15
N GLY A 254 3.75 1.29 -8.92
CA GLY A 254 3.37 2.70 -8.91
C GLY A 254 2.48 3.06 -7.72
N PRO A 255 2.03 4.31 -7.63
CA PRO A 255 1.22 4.79 -6.52
C PRO A 255 -0.18 4.17 -6.54
N ILE A 256 -0.54 3.42 -5.50
CA ILE A 256 -1.89 2.88 -5.29
C ILE A 256 -2.51 3.60 -4.09
N GLY A 257 -3.61 4.29 -4.33
CA GLY A 257 -4.34 5.02 -3.30
C GLY A 257 -5.45 4.20 -2.64
N PHE A 258 -6.03 4.78 -1.60
CA PHE A 258 -7.22 4.34 -0.87
C PHE A 258 -7.10 3.06 -0.05
N VAL A 259 -6.30 2.07 -0.40
CA VAL A 259 -6.18 0.81 0.35
C VAL A 259 -5.77 1.07 1.80
N GLY A 260 -4.67 1.82 1.99
CA GLY A 260 -4.15 2.17 3.32
C GLY A 260 -5.08 3.08 4.13
N LEU A 261 -5.96 3.82 3.46
CA LEU A 261 -6.92 4.69 4.12
C LEU A 261 -8.18 3.93 4.53
N MET A 262 -8.77 3.20 3.60
CA MET A 262 -10.08 2.56 3.73
C MET A 262 -10.04 1.34 4.65
N ILE A 263 -9.05 0.46 4.44
CA ILE A 263 -9.04 -0.85 5.11
C ILE A 263 -8.86 -0.73 6.62
N PRO A 264 -7.84 -0.05 7.17
CA PRO A 264 -7.70 0.06 8.62
C PRO A 264 -8.90 0.73 9.29
N HIS A 265 -9.51 1.70 8.62
CA HIS A 265 -10.71 2.35 9.13
C HIS A 265 -11.88 1.36 9.21
N THR A 266 -12.12 0.58 8.16
CA THR A 266 -13.17 -0.45 8.14
C THR A 266 -12.95 -1.51 9.21
N ILE A 267 -11.70 -1.98 9.36
CA ILE A 267 -11.35 -2.97 10.38
C ILE A 267 -11.56 -2.40 11.78
N ARG A 268 -11.24 -1.12 12.00
CA ARG A 268 -11.47 -0.46 13.30
C ARG A 268 -12.95 -0.40 13.68
N LEU A 269 -13.85 -0.26 12.69
CA LEU A 269 -15.31 -0.30 12.94
C LEU A 269 -15.78 -1.70 13.35
N ILE A 270 -15.07 -2.77 12.95
CA ILE A 270 -15.44 -4.16 13.23
C ILE A 270 -14.82 -4.67 14.53
N PHE A 271 -13.53 -4.43 14.73
CA PHE A 271 -12.70 -4.97 15.81
C PHE A 271 -12.33 -3.96 16.90
N GLY A 272 -12.68 -2.67 16.72
CA GLY A 272 -12.21 -1.60 17.59
C GLY A 272 -10.78 -1.19 17.30
N SER A 273 -10.13 -0.52 18.26
CA SER A 273 -8.82 0.11 18.08
C SER A 273 -7.65 -0.76 18.58
N ASP A 274 -7.88 -2.01 18.98
CA ASP A 274 -6.81 -2.90 19.44
C ASP A 274 -5.90 -3.29 18.26
N MET A 275 -4.65 -2.85 18.34
CA MET A 275 -3.63 -3.08 17.31
C MET A 275 -3.33 -4.56 17.08
N LYS A 276 -3.56 -5.43 18.06
CA LYS A 276 -3.39 -6.89 17.92
C LYS A 276 -4.32 -7.47 16.85
N ASN A 277 -5.50 -6.88 16.69
CA ASN A 277 -6.47 -7.27 15.66
C ASN A 277 -6.34 -6.36 14.42
N LEU A 278 -6.10 -5.07 14.63
CA LEU A 278 -6.10 -4.06 13.56
C LEU A 278 -5.00 -4.32 12.54
N ILE A 279 -3.76 -4.61 12.97
CA ILE A 279 -2.63 -4.84 12.07
C ILE A 279 -2.84 -6.09 11.20
N PRO A 280 -3.07 -7.29 11.75
CA PRO A 280 -3.23 -8.48 10.92
C PRO A 280 -4.49 -8.43 10.05
N MET A 281 -5.59 -7.89 10.56
CA MET A 281 -6.81 -7.77 9.77
C MET A 281 -6.70 -6.70 8.67
N SER A 282 -5.90 -5.64 8.89
CA SER A 282 -5.59 -4.68 7.83
C SER A 282 -4.71 -5.30 6.74
N ALA A 283 -3.81 -6.21 7.09
CA ALA A 283 -3.05 -6.98 6.11
C ALA A 283 -3.98 -7.85 5.25
N ILE A 284 -4.84 -8.65 5.89
CA ILE A 284 -5.77 -9.56 5.19
C ILE A 284 -6.75 -8.74 4.33
N GLY A 285 -7.36 -7.71 4.90
CA GLY A 285 -8.31 -6.85 4.18
C GLY A 285 -7.67 -6.11 3.00
N GLY A 286 -6.45 -5.61 3.18
CA GLY A 286 -5.68 -4.99 2.10
C GLY A 286 -5.35 -5.97 0.98
N ALA A 287 -4.91 -7.19 1.33
CA ALA A 287 -4.66 -8.26 0.37
C ALA A 287 -5.92 -8.62 -0.43
N ILE A 288 -7.06 -8.77 0.24
CA ILE A 288 -8.36 -9.08 -0.39
C ILE A 288 -8.75 -7.98 -1.37
N ILE A 289 -8.78 -6.71 -0.91
CA ILE A 289 -9.29 -5.61 -1.73
C ILE A 289 -8.41 -5.36 -2.96
N LEU A 290 -7.09 -5.43 -2.80
CA LEU A 290 -6.18 -5.20 -3.91
C LEU A 290 -6.24 -6.32 -4.93
N THR A 291 -6.32 -7.58 -4.49
CA THR A 291 -6.45 -8.74 -5.38
C THR A 291 -7.78 -8.73 -6.13
N ILE A 292 -8.89 -8.43 -5.45
CA ILE A 292 -10.20 -8.30 -6.12
C ILE A 292 -10.19 -7.14 -7.11
N SER A 293 -9.61 -5.99 -6.75
CA SER A 293 -9.51 -4.84 -7.65
C SER A 293 -8.73 -5.16 -8.91
N ASP A 294 -7.64 -5.92 -8.79
CA ASP A 294 -6.85 -6.39 -9.93
C ASP A 294 -7.66 -7.34 -10.84
N VAL A 295 -8.39 -8.29 -10.26
CA VAL A 295 -9.27 -9.20 -11.02
C VAL A 295 -10.36 -8.42 -11.77
N ILE A 296 -11.01 -7.49 -11.09
CA ILE A 296 -12.05 -6.62 -11.69
C ILE A 296 -11.46 -5.81 -12.84
N GLY A 297 -10.28 -5.19 -12.66
CA GLY A 297 -9.60 -4.42 -13.70
C GLY A 297 -9.31 -5.24 -14.95
N ARG A 298 -8.85 -6.48 -14.76
CA ARG A 298 -8.59 -7.43 -15.88
C ARG A 298 -9.85 -7.90 -16.60
N ILE A 299 -10.97 -8.01 -15.90
CA ILE A 299 -12.25 -8.44 -16.51
C ILE A 299 -12.89 -7.28 -17.28
N ILE A 300 -13.01 -6.11 -16.65
CA ILE A 300 -13.69 -4.95 -17.25
C ILE A 300 -12.88 -4.39 -18.41
N GLY A 301 -11.54 -4.38 -18.31
CA GLY A 301 -10.65 -3.84 -19.34
C GLY A 301 -10.46 -4.76 -20.55
N SER A 302 -10.97 -5.99 -20.54
CA SER A 302 -10.74 -6.98 -21.60
C SER A 302 -11.11 -6.46 -23.02
N PRO A 303 -10.25 -6.66 -24.06
CA PRO A 303 -9.02 -7.47 -24.08
C PRO A 303 -7.78 -6.78 -23.50
N SER A 304 -7.78 -5.47 -23.27
CA SER A 304 -6.78 -4.76 -22.48
C SER A 304 -7.03 -4.94 -20.99
N GLU A 305 -6.27 -4.26 -20.15
CA GLU A 305 -6.44 -4.31 -18.70
C GLU A 305 -6.65 -2.89 -18.17
N LEU A 306 -7.60 -2.71 -17.22
CA LEU A 306 -7.70 -1.51 -16.44
C LEU A 306 -6.76 -1.60 -15.23
N GLU A 307 -5.99 -0.55 -15.01
CA GLU A 307 -5.02 -0.48 -13.94
C GLU A 307 -5.70 -0.56 -12.56
N VAL A 308 -5.10 -1.31 -11.65
CA VAL A 308 -5.66 -1.56 -10.32
C VAL A 308 -5.87 -0.27 -9.52
N GLY A 309 -5.03 0.75 -9.73
CA GLY A 309 -5.15 2.04 -9.08
C GLY A 309 -6.47 2.76 -9.41
N ILE A 310 -7.00 2.60 -10.62
CA ILE A 310 -8.30 3.13 -11.02
C ILE A 310 -9.42 2.44 -10.22
N ILE A 311 -9.37 1.11 -10.14
CA ILE A 311 -10.41 0.34 -9.45
C ILE A 311 -10.39 0.61 -7.94
N THR A 312 -9.19 0.68 -7.32
CA THR A 312 -9.09 1.01 -5.89
C THR A 312 -9.57 2.42 -5.59
N ALA A 313 -9.35 3.39 -6.48
CA ALA A 313 -9.87 4.74 -6.34
C ALA A 313 -11.40 4.76 -6.47
N PHE A 314 -11.95 4.03 -7.42
CA PHE A 314 -13.40 3.94 -7.65
C PHE A 314 -14.14 3.28 -6.47
N LEU A 315 -13.54 2.25 -5.84
CA LEU A 315 -14.08 1.61 -4.65
C LEU A 315 -13.84 2.45 -3.38
N GLY A 316 -12.69 3.09 -3.28
CA GLY A 316 -12.28 3.81 -2.07
C GLY A 316 -12.93 5.18 -1.90
N ALA A 317 -13.17 5.92 -2.98
CA ALA A 317 -13.73 7.27 -2.92
C ALA A 317 -15.15 7.31 -2.28
N PRO A 318 -16.10 6.42 -2.61
CA PRO A 318 -17.40 6.39 -1.93
C PRO A 318 -17.27 6.07 -0.44
N ILE A 319 -16.37 5.16 -0.07
CA ILE A 319 -16.14 4.81 1.34
C ILE A 319 -15.56 6.00 2.10
N LEU A 320 -14.60 6.72 1.50
CA LEU A 320 -14.05 7.94 2.11
C LEU A 320 -15.11 9.01 2.32
N ILE A 321 -16.00 9.23 1.33
CA ILE A 321 -17.12 10.17 1.44
C ILE A 321 -18.04 9.76 2.60
N MET A 322 -18.36 8.48 2.73
CA MET A 322 -19.18 7.99 3.85
C MET A 322 -18.50 8.21 5.20
N ILE A 323 -17.19 7.97 5.30
CA ILE A 323 -16.39 8.22 6.50
C ILE A 323 -16.41 9.71 6.85
N ALA A 324 -16.13 10.58 5.88
CA ALA A 324 -16.10 12.03 6.06
C ALA A 324 -17.47 12.59 6.53
N ARG A 325 -18.57 12.08 5.99
CA ARG A 325 -19.92 12.48 6.40
C ARG A 325 -20.28 12.05 7.83
N LYS A 326 -19.76 10.90 8.29
CA LYS A 326 -20.01 10.38 9.66
C LYS A 326 -19.04 10.93 10.70
N ALA A 327 -17.89 11.43 10.28
CA ALA A 327 -16.98 12.14 11.16
C ALA A 327 -17.69 13.40 11.66
N LYS A 328 -18.26 13.37 12.88
CA LYS A 328 -18.70 14.57 13.57
C LYS A 328 -17.46 15.46 13.70
N VAL A 329 -17.46 16.57 13.00
CA VAL A 329 -16.50 17.65 13.21
C VAL A 329 -16.68 18.05 14.67
N LYS A 330 -15.82 17.59 15.57
CA LYS A 330 -15.66 18.25 16.85
C LYS A 330 -15.06 19.60 16.50
N SER A 331 -15.94 20.62 16.52
CA SER A 331 -15.51 22.01 16.46
C SER A 331 -14.42 22.23 17.49
N ILE A 332 -13.30 22.75 17.02
CA ILE A 332 -12.19 23.25 17.81
C ILE A 332 -12.70 24.35 18.74
#